data_58d03d41fed904ff8bdb23b0e3bdebfb
#
_entry.id   58d03d41fed904ff8bdb23b0e3bdebfb
#
_cell.length_a   1.000
_cell.length_b   1.000
_cell.length_c   1.000
_cell.angle_alpha   90.00
_cell.angle_beta   90.00
_cell.angle_gamma   90.00
#
_symmetry.space_group_name_H-M   'P 1'
#
loop_
_entity.id
_entity.type
_entity.pdbx_description
1 polymer ?
#
loop_
_entity_poly.entity_id
_entity_poly.type
_entity_poly.pdbx_seq_one_letter_code
_entity_poly.pdbx_strand_id
1 'polypeptide(L)'
;MSFTYTQLKTAIKDYTENTEVSFVSHLSDFVKATEQRIFTTVDLEVFRKNATGALSSGNQFLGMPTDFLAAFSVSITNNSSKEFLLQKDVNYLQESYPDSSVTGVPKYYAVYDYQNFILAPTPNAAFSSELHYYYRPASLTESKFELTVSSVSGTFQANETITGGTSGATTTISSITSATVLDIIIPSTDFTVGETITGSTSGATGTVVSTSADTTLTYLSENAPNTMLYGCLVEAYTFMKGEKDMMDLYNGRFIESLGRVKDLAEARENADAYRQGLPSRART
;
A
#
# COMPACT_ATOMS: atom_id res chain seq x y z
N MET A 1 11.81 -4.27 17.56
CA MET A 1 11.23 -5.56 17.12
C MET A 1 10.42 -5.22 15.88
N SER A 2 10.61 -5.89 14.79
CA SER A 2 9.84 -5.72 13.54
C SER A 2 9.20 -7.06 13.21
N PHE A 3 8.10 -7.05 12.46
CA PHE A 3 7.48 -8.27 11.99
C PHE A 3 7.51 -8.33 10.48
N THR A 4 8.04 -9.42 9.92
CA THR A 4 7.70 -9.83 8.57
C THR A 4 6.29 -10.44 8.57
N TYR A 5 5.69 -10.62 7.40
CA TYR A 5 4.36 -11.23 7.32
C TYR A 5 4.33 -12.63 7.93
N THR A 6 5.36 -13.45 7.66
CA THR A 6 5.49 -14.79 8.22
C THR A 6 5.60 -14.78 9.74
N GLN A 7 6.41 -13.87 10.29
CA GLN A 7 6.54 -13.72 11.74
C GLN A 7 5.23 -13.25 12.39
N LEU A 8 4.52 -12.31 11.75
CA LEU A 8 3.23 -11.83 12.23
C LEU A 8 2.17 -12.94 12.22
N LYS A 9 2.10 -13.74 11.13
CA LYS A 9 1.21 -14.92 11.08
C LYS A 9 1.49 -15.90 12.21
N THR A 10 2.77 -16.18 12.45
CA THR A 10 3.18 -17.10 13.53
C THR A 10 2.79 -16.53 14.89
N ALA A 11 3.07 -15.26 15.15
CA ALA A 11 2.67 -14.60 16.39
C ALA A 11 1.16 -14.65 16.62
N ILE A 12 0.34 -14.35 15.58
CA ILE A 12 -1.12 -14.42 15.71
C ILE A 12 -1.57 -15.84 16.08
N LYS A 13 -1.03 -16.89 15.42
CA LYS A 13 -1.35 -18.29 15.73
C LYS A 13 -0.96 -18.67 17.16
N ASP A 14 0.22 -18.23 17.61
CA ASP A 14 0.71 -18.54 18.94
C ASP A 14 -0.13 -17.85 20.03
N TYR A 15 -0.53 -16.58 19.81
CA TYR A 15 -1.40 -15.86 20.76
C TYR A 15 -2.84 -16.38 20.81
N THR A 16 -3.35 -16.92 19.70
CA THR A 16 -4.71 -17.45 19.61
C THR A 16 -4.78 -18.95 19.84
N GLU A 17 -3.61 -19.64 19.91
CA GLU A 17 -3.51 -21.10 20.00
C GLU A 17 -4.37 -21.83 18.94
N ASN A 18 -4.55 -21.18 17.76
CA ASN A 18 -5.43 -21.68 16.71
C ASN A 18 -4.66 -21.92 15.40
N THR A 19 -4.71 -23.16 14.93
CA THR A 19 -4.09 -23.62 13.68
C THR A 19 -5.10 -24.21 12.71
N GLU A 20 -6.40 -24.00 12.92
CA GLU A 20 -7.44 -24.50 12.01
C GLU A 20 -7.27 -23.88 10.61
N VAL A 21 -7.50 -24.68 9.59
CA VAL A 21 -7.32 -24.27 8.19
C VAL A 21 -8.18 -23.05 7.84
N SER A 22 -9.43 -23.02 8.32
CA SER A 22 -10.33 -21.89 8.13
C SER A 22 -9.78 -20.59 8.75
N PHE A 23 -9.22 -20.65 9.95
CA PHE A 23 -8.61 -19.52 10.63
C PHE A 23 -7.34 -19.05 9.90
N VAL A 24 -6.45 -19.99 9.55
CA VAL A 24 -5.18 -19.70 8.88
C VAL A 24 -5.39 -19.03 7.52
N SER A 25 -6.45 -19.43 6.78
CA SER A 25 -6.78 -18.84 5.47
C SER A 25 -7.21 -17.36 5.56
N HIS A 26 -7.72 -16.92 6.71
CA HIS A 26 -8.16 -15.53 6.95
C HIS A 26 -7.11 -14.63 7.61
N LEU A 27 -5.92 -15.14 7.93
CA LEU A 27 -4.86 -14.31 8.53
C LEU A 27 -4.49 -13.10 7.67
N SER A 28 -4.51 -13.24 6.35
CA SER A 28 -4.26 -12.11 5.44
C SER A 28 -5.34 -11.03 5.55
N ASP A 29 -6.58 -11.42 5.78
CA ASP A 29 -7.70 -10.49 5.90
C ASP A 29 -7.60 -9.69 7.20
N PHE A 30 -7.17 -10.34 8.30
CA PHE A 30 -6.93 -9.65 9.58
C PHE A 30 -5.84 -8.60 9.47
N VAL A 31 -4.74 -8.90 8.76
CA VAL A 31 -3.66 -7.94 8.52
C VAL A 31 -4.16 -6.76 7.70
N LYS A 32 -4.86 -7.01 6.57
CA LYS A 32 -5.43 -5.95 5.72
C LYS A 32 -6.44 -5.07 6.46
N ALA A 33 -7.31 -5.67 7.26
CA ALA A 33 -8.27 -4.93 8.08
C ALA A 33 -7.59 -4.01 9.11
N THR A 34 -6.54 -4.53 9.76
CA THR A 34 -5.73 -3.77 10.72
C THR A 34 -5.02 -2.59 10.05
N GLU A 35 -4.35 -2.83 8.93
CA GLU A 35 -3.69 -1.77 8.15
C GLU A 35 -4.68 -0.69 7.72
N GLN A 36 -5.84 -1.09 7.20
CA GLN A 36 -6.90 -0.17 6.82
C GLN A 36 -7.37 0.69 8.02
N ARG A 37 -7.53 0.07 9.19
CA ARG A 37 -7.92 0.77 10.41
C ARG A 37 -6.86 1.77 10.86
N ILE A 38 -5.58 1.44 10.75
CA ILE A 38 -4.48 2.35 11.07
C ILE A 38 -4.46 3.53 10.09
N PHE A 39 -4.50 3.28 8.78
CA PHE A 39 -4.45 4.33 7.76
C PHE A 39 -5.64 5.30 7.79
N THR A 40 -6.82 4.84 8.24
CA THR A 40 -7.99 5.71 8.38
C THR A 40 -7.99 6.53 9.68
N THR A 41 -7.14 6.15 10.64
CA THR A 41 -7.13 6.78 11.97
C THR A 41 -5.94 7.73 12.15
N VAL A 42 -4.81 7.47 11.47
CA VAL A 42 -3.57 8.23 11.65
C VAL A 42 -3.05 8.75 10.32
N ASP A 43 -2.89 10.06 10.22
CA ASP A 43 -2.25 10.70 9.08
C ASP A 43 -0.72 10.69 9.27
N LEU A 44 -0.04 9.82 8.54
CA LEU A 44 1.42 9.71 8.57
C LEU A 44 2.02 10.41 7.35
N GLU A 45 2.86 11.44 7.59
CA GLU A 45 3.57 12.15 6.53
C GLU A 45 4.44 11.25 5.65
N VAL A 46 4.89 10.12 6.19
CA VAL A 46 5.70 9.14 5.47
C VAL A 46 4.94 8.51 4.29
N PHE A 47 3.61 8.57 4.29
CA PHE A 47 2.76 8.11 3.19
C PHE A 47 2.46 9.19 2.16
N ARG A 48 3.29 10.22 2.08
CA ARG A 48 3.30 11.19 0.98
C ARG A 48 4.23 10.72 -0.12
N LYS A 49 3.81 10.91 -1.35
CA LYS A 49 4.54 10.53 -2.55
C LYS A 49 4.44 11.63 -3.58
N ASN A 50 5.45 11.73 -4.42
CA ASN A 50 5.47 12.67 -5.52
C ASN A 50 5.38 11.93 -6.84
N ALA A 51 4.48 12.35 -7.72
CA ALA A 51 4.36 11.85 -9.08
C ALA A 51 4.44 13.00 -10.07
N THR A 52 5.18 12.79 -11.15
CA THR A 52 5.27 13.74 -12.25
C THR A 52 4.40 13.25 -13.41
N GLY A 53 3.78 14.19 -14.09
CA GLY A 53 2.95 13.94 -15.25
C GLY A 53 3.06 15.06 -16.26
N ALA A 54 2.25 15.00 -17.30
CA ALA A 54 2.17 16.05 -18.32
C ALA A 54 0.71 16.35 -18.62
N LEU A 55 0.39 17.64 -18.74
CA LEU A 55 -0.88 18.11 -19.25
C LEU A 55 -0.80 18.19 -20.76
N SER A 56 -1.92 17.91 -21.43
CA SER A 56 -2.04 18.09 -22.87
C SER A 56 -2.85 19.34 -23.17
N SER A 57 -2.43 20.09 -24.19
CA SER A 57 -3.19 21.25 -24.66
C SER A 57 -4.62 20.85 -25.07
N GLY A 58 -5.61 21.59 -24.63
CA GLY A 58 -7.04 21.34 -24.92
C GLY A 58 -7.67 20.22 -24.09
N ASN A 59 -6.94 19.56 -23.21
CA ASN A 59 -7.49 18.55 -22.31
C ASN A 59 -7.56 19.08 -20.88
N GLN A 60 -8.76 19.20 -20.35
CA GLN A 60 -9.01 19.67 -18.97
C GLN A 60 -8.79 18.58 -17.90
N PHE A 61 -8.58 17.32 -18.29
CA PHE A 61 -8.43 16.20 -17.34
C PHE A 61 -6.98 15.81 -17.15
N LEU A 62 -6.63 15.54 -15.88
CA LEU A 62 -5.34 15.00 -15.46
C LEU A 62 -5.58 13.68 -14.72
N GLY A 63 -5.02 12.59 -15.23
CA GLY A 63 -5.14 11.26 -14.61
C GLY A 63 -4.46 11.18 -13.25
N MET A 64 -5.08 10.46 -12.33
CA MET A 64 -4.54 10.17 -10.99
C MET A 64 -3.71 8.88 -11.01
N PRO A 65 -2.67 8.77 -10.16
CA PRO A 65 -2.02 7.49 -9.87
C PRO A 65 -2.99 6.47 -9.27
N THR A 66 -2.77 5.19 -9.53
CA THR A 66 -3.64 4.10 -9.04
C THR A 66 -3.63 3.93 -7.51
N ASP A 67 -2.57 4.41 -6.86
CA ASP A 67 -2.38 4.39 -5.40
C ASP A 67 -2.81 5.70 -4.71
N PHE A 68 -3.48 6.60 -5.44
CA PHE A 68 -3.92 7.90 -4.94
C PHE A 68 -4.99 7.78 -3.84
N LEU A 69 -4.81 8.51 -2.75
CA LEU A 69 -5.81 8.68 -1.68
C LEU A 69 -6.30 10.13 -1.58
N ALA A 70 -5.39 11.08 -1.43
CA ALA A 70 -5.72 12.49 -1.29
C ALA A 70 -4.60 13.37 -1.82
N ALA A 71 -4.94 14.47 -2.48
CA ALA A 71 -3.97 15.44 -2.94
C ALA A 71 -3.46 16.29 -1.77
N PHE A 72 -2.14 16.42 -1.67
CA PHE A 72 -1.52 17.41 -0.80
C PHE A 72 -1.29 18.71 -1.56
N SER A 73 -0.71 18.65 -2.76
CA SER A 73 -0.55 19.79 -3.66
C SER A 73 -0.44 19.34 -5.11
N VAL A 74 -0.97 20.14 -6.02
CA VAL A 74 -0.82 19.99 -7.47
C VAL A 74 -0.13 21.24 -7.99
N SER A 75 0.88 21.07 -8.80
CA SER A 75 1.61 22.17 -9.42
C SER A 75 1.89 21.88 -10.89
N ILE A 76 2.07 22.94 -11.65
CA ILE A 76 2.50 22.88 -13.05
C ILE A 76 3.78 23.71 -13.21
N THR A 77 4.57 23.35 -14.21
CA THR A 77 5.74 24.15 -14.60
C THR A 77 5.41 24.95 -15.85
N ASN A 78 5.40 26.27 -15.69
CA ASN A 78 5.19 27.23 -16.77
C ASN A 78 6.44 28.11 -16.91
N ASN A 79 7.04 28.14 -18.09
CA ASN A 79 8.26 28.92 -18.37
C ASN A 79 9.37 28.75 -17.29
N SER A 80 9.63 27.51 -16.89
CA SER A 80 10.60 27.15 -15.83
C SER A 80 10.21 27.64 -14.42
N SER A 81 9.04 28.20 -14.23
CA SER A 81 8.48 28.57 -12.93
C SER A 81 7.44 27.55 -12.49
N LYS A 82 7.49 27.17 -11.23
CA LYS A 82 6.52 26.25 -10.62
C LYS A 82 5.33 27.04 -10.10
N GLU A 83 4.15 26.75 -10.60
CA GLU A 83 2.88 27.36 -10.19
C GLU A 83 2.00 26.32 -9.50
N PHE A 84 1.58 26.60 -8.26
CA PHE A 84 0.69 25.73 -7.49
C PHE A 84 -0.76 26.03 -7.83
N LEU A 85 -1.53 24.95 -8.12
CA LEU A 85 -2.94 25.05 -8.39
C LEU A 85 -3.74 25.06 -7.08
N LEU A 86 -4.81 25.84 -7.05
CA LEU A 86 -5.71 25.90 -5.89
C LEU A 86 -6.81 24.86 -6.02
N GLN A 87 -6.99 24.05 -4.99
CA GLN A 87 -8.09 23.11 -4.92
C GLN A 87 -9.43 23.85 -4.76
N LYS A 88 -10.41 23.50 -5.58
CA LYS A 88 -11.77 24.02 -5.54
C LYS A 88 -12.77 22.86 -5.67
N ASP A 89 -14.04 23.16 -5.49
CA ASP A 89 -15.13 22.24 -5.79
C ASP A 89 -15.38 22.14 -7.30
N VAL A 90 -15.85 20.98 -7.77
CA VAL A 90 -16.16 20.74 -9.19
C VAL A 90 -17.21 21.74 -9.69
N ASN A 91 -18.25 22.02 -8.88
CA ASN A 91 -19.31 22.96 -9.25
C ASN A 91 -18.75 24.37 -9.48
N TYR A 92 -17.81 24.81 -8.60
CA TYR A 92 -17.15 26.11 -8.78
C TYR A 92 -16.39 26.18 -10.12
N LEU A 93 -15.68 25.10 -10.51
CA LEU A 93 -14.96 25.08 -11.76
C LEU A 93 -15.91 25.14 -12.95
N GLN A 94 -16.99 24.38 -12.90
CA GLN A 94 -17.99 24.31 -13.97
C GLN A 94 -18.78 25.63 -14.13
N GLU A 95 -19.07 26.31 -13.02
CA GLU A 95 -19.73 27.63 -13.06
C GLU A 95 -18.80 28.74 -13.57
N SER A 96 -17.54 28.72 -13.12
CA SER A 96 -16.56 29.76 -13.48
C SER A 96 -15.99 29.57 -14.90
N TYR A 97 -15.93 28.34 -15.37
CA TYR A 97 -15.37 27.95 -16.68
C TYR A 97 -16.31 26.97 -17.39
N PRO A 98 -17.55 27.43 -17.78
CA PRO A 98 -18.55 26.56 -18.37
C PRO A 98 -18.18 26.06 -19.76
N ASP A 99 -17.32 26.81 -20.46
CA ASP A 99 -16.87 26.49 -21.82
C ASP A 99 -15.44 25.91 -21.76
N SER A 100 -15.32 24.60 -21.99
CA SER A 100 -14.03 23.90 -22.01
C SER A 100 -13.14 24.30 -23.21
N SER A 101 -13.67 24.98 -24.21
CA SER A 101 -12.90 25.49 -25.37
C SER A 101 -12.07 26.73 -25.01
N VAL A 102 -12.40 27.41 -23.91
CA VAL A 102 -11.64 28.54 -23.40
C VAL A 102 -10.37 28.00 -22.69
N THR A 103 -9.24 28.18 -23.34
CA THR A 103 -7.95 27.68 -22.87
C THR A 103 -7.12 28.73 -22.19
N GLY A 104 -6.27 28.33 -21.24
CA GLY A 104 -5.34 29.19 -20.52
C GLY A 104 -4.36 28.40 -19.68
N VAL A 105 -3.55 29.09 -18.89
CA VAL A 105 -2.70 28.44 -17.86
C VAL A 105 -3.62 27.98 -16.72
N PRO A 106 -3.65 26.71 -16.37
CA PRO A 106 -4.49 26.21 -15.25
C PRO A 106 -4.13 26.91 -13.93
N LYS A 107 -5.16 27.26 -13.17
CA LYS A 107 -5.03 27.90 -11.83
C LYS A 107 -5.72 27.12 -10.73
N TYR A 108 -6.70 26.32 -11.11
CA TYR A 108 -7.55 25.57 -10.19
C TYR A 108 -7.61 24.10 -10.59
N TYR A 109 -7.82 23.24 -9.60
CA TYR A 109 -8.12 21.83 -9.81
C TYR A 109 -9.21 21.35 -8.86
N ALA A 110 -9.93 20.32 -9.26
CA ALA A 110 -10.86 19.58 -8.42
C ALA A 110 -10.74 18.08 -8.68
N VAL A 111 -11.12 17.26 -7.71
CA VAL A 111 -11.32 15.83 -7.90
C VAL A 111 -12.60 15.63 -8.67
N TYR A 112 -12.52 15.19 -9.92
CA TYR A 112 -13.69 15.05 -10.80
C TYR A 112 -14.33 13.68 -10.64
N ASP A 113 -13.54 12.64 -10.71
CA ASP A 113 -13.94 11.25 -10.51
C ASP A 113 -12.84 10.44 -9.81
N TYR A 114 -13.00 9.12 -9.73
CA TYR A 114 -12.04 8.22 -9.10
C TYR A 114 -10.65 8.18 -9.77
N GLN A 115 -10.56 8.58 -11.02
CA GLN A 115 -9.34 8.46 -11.83
C GLN A 115 -8.78 9.80 -12.31
N ASN A 116 -9.56 10.89 -12.23
CA ASN A 116 -9.20 12.14 -12.87
C ASN A 116 -9.44 13.37 -11.98
N PHE A 117 -8.50 14.29 -12.06
CA PHE A 117 -8.72 15.69 -11.70
C PHE A 117 -9.28 16.45 -12.90
N ILE A 118 -10.12 17.46 -12.63
CA ILE A 118 -10.48 18.48 -13.60
C ILE A 118 -9.68 19.75 -13.29
N LEU A 119 -9.19 20.39 -14.37
CA LEU A 119 -8.37 21.60 -14.29
C LEU A 119 -9.14 22.78 -14.92
N ALA A 120 -8.94 23.95 -14.37
CA ALA A 120 -9.52 25.17 -14.95
C ALA A 120 -8.55 26.36 -14.83
N PRO A 121 -8.49 27.22 -15.90
CA PRO A 121 -9.00 26.99 -17.26
C PRO A 121 -8.37 25.77 -17.93
N THR A 122 -8.97 25.31 -19.04
CA THR A 122 -8.41 24.21 -19.86
C THR A 122 -6.98 24.56 -20.33
N PRO A 123 -6.01 23.67 -20.20
CA PRO A 123 -4.62 23.93 -20.57
C PRO A 123 -4.47 24.40 -22.03
N ASN A 124 -3.78 25.52 -22.26
CA ASN A 124 -3.49 26.05 -23.59
C ASN A 124 -2.18 25.50 -24.19
N ALA A 125 -1.41 24.79 -23.40
CA ALA A 125 -0.15 24.18 -23.82
C ALA A 125 0.10 22.88 -23.07
N ALA A 126 1.14 22.15 -23.45
CA ALA A 126 1.64 21.02 -22.66
C ALA A 126 2.45 21.58 -21.49
N PHE A 127 2.02 21.29 -20.26
CA PHE A 127 2.72 21.64 -19.03
C PHE A 127 3.22 20.39 -18.34
N SER A 128 4.42 20.41 -17.79
CA SER A 128 4.82 19.41 -16.80
C SER A 128 3.99 19.61 -15.53
N SER A 129 3.43 18.55 -15.00
CA SER A 129 2.70 18.57 -13.73
C SER A 129 3.42 17.77 -12.67
N GLU A 130 3.25 18.17 -11.43
CA GLU A 130 3.77 17.47 -10.26
C GLU A 130 2.65 17.41 -9.23
N LEU A 131 2.32 16.17 -8.84
CA LEU A 131 1.33 15.85 -7.83
C LEU A 131 2.03 15.34 -6.58
N HIS A 132 1.91 16.06 -5.47
CA HIS A 132 2.29 15.59 -4.15
C HIS A 132 1.02 15.11 -3.45
N TYR A 133 0.98 13.84 -3.03
CA TYR A 133 -0.24 13.20 -2.59
C TYR A 133 0.01 12.14 -1.52
N TYR A 134 -1.01 11.85 -0.75
CA TYR A 134 -1.06 10.68 0.12
C TYR A 134 -1.38 9.45 -0.71
N TYR A 135 -0.55 8.42 -0.58
CA TYR A 135 -0.74 7.17 -1.29
C TYR A 135 -1.10 6.04 -0.34
N ARG A 136 -1.76 5.03 -0.88
CA ARG A 136 -2.03 3.78 -0.17
C ARG A 136 -0.80 2.88 -0.29
N PRO A 137 -0.07 2.61 0.80
CA PRO A 137 1.06 1.71 0.74
C PRO A 137 0.60 0.27 0.48
N ALA A 138 1.49 -0.52 -0.10
CA ALA A 138 1.27 -1.95 -0.27
C ALA A 138 1.09 -2.62 1.10
N SER A 139 0.19 -3.59 1.17
CA SER A 139 -0.04 -4.37 2.39
C SER A 139 1.17 -5.26 2.69
N LEU A 140 1.41 -5.52 3.96
CA LEU A 140 2.40 -6.52 4.40
C LEU A 140 2.09 -7.91 3.81
N THR A 141 0.82 -8.18 3.50
CA THR A 141 0.39 -9.43 2.86
C THR A 141 0.82 -9.57 1.40
N GLU A 142 1.25 -8.47 0.77
CA GLU A 142 1.78 -8.44 -0.60
C GLU A 142 3.31 -8.61 -0.63
N SER A 143 3.90 -8.99 0.50
CA SER A 143 5.33 -9.30 0.60
C SER A 143 5.72 -10.37 -0.42
N LYS A 144 6.83 -10.12 -1.13
CA LYS A 144 7.33 -11.02 -2.15
C LYS A 144 8.34 -11.98 -1.54
N PHE A 145 8.27 -13.22 -1.96
CA PHE A 145 9.28 -14.25 -1.69
C PHE A 145 10.03 -14.56 -2.97
N GLU A 146 11.33 -14.75 -2.88
CA GLU A 146 12.10 -15.32 -3.96
C GLU A 146 12.08 -16.85 -3.85
N LEU A 147 11.60 -17.50 -4.88
CA LEU A 147 11.70 -18.94 -5.06
C LEU A 147 12.81 -19.22 -6.07
N THR A 148 13.92 -19.81 -5.60
CA THR A 148 14.99 -20.24 -6.47
C THR A 148 14.73 -21.66 -6.96
N VAL A 149 14.79 -21.84 -8.27
CA VAL A 149 14.56 -23.14 -8.93
C VAL A 149 15.77 -23.53 -9.77
N SER A 150 15.93 -24.82 -10.00
CA SER A 150 16.92 -25.41 -10.90
C SER A 150 16.23 -26.35 -11.90
N SER A 151 16.97 -26.85 -12.87
CA SER A 151 16.47 -27.81 -13.87
C SER A 151 15.19 -27.33 -14.53
N VAL A 152 15.13 -26.05 -14.87
CA VAL A 152 13.94 -25.43 -15.46
C VAL A 152 13.73 -25.97 -16.87
N SER A 153 12.52 -26.46 -17.14
CA SER A 153 12.05 -26.86 -18.47
C SER A 153 10.85 -25.99 -18.83
N GLY A 154 10.91 -25.35 -19.98
CA GLY A 154 9.92 -24.34 -20.39
C GLY A 154 10.26 -22.94 -19.84
N THR A 155 9.32 -22.02 -19.94
CA THR A 155 9.46 -20.64 -19.45
C THR A 155 8.26 -20.29 -18.60
N PHE A 156 8.47 -20.03 -17.32
CA PHE A 156 7.44 -19.53 -16.41
C PHE A 156 6.90 -18.17 -16.87
N GLN A 157 5.65 -17.88 -16.52
CA GLN A 157 5.01 -16.61 -16.86
C GLN A 157 4.63 -15.85 -15.59
N ALA A 158 4.73 -14.51 -15.63
CA ALA A 158 4.21 -13.68 -14.55
C ALA A 158 2.68 -13.80 -14.48
N ASN A 159 2.15 -13.74 -13.27
CA ASN A 159 0.73 -13.91 -12.93
C ASN A 159 0.17 -15.33 -13.15
N GLU A 160 1.01 -16.33 -13.42
CA GLU A 160 0.55 -17.74 -13.40
C GLU A 160 0.64 -18.34 -12.00
N THR A 161 -0.22 -19.32 -11.75
CA THR A 161 -0.17 -20.13 -10.52
C THR A 161 0.82 -21.27 -10.69
N ILE A 162 1.70 -21.46 -9.70
CA ILE A 162 2.57 -22.63 -9.60
C ILE A 162 2.09 -23.56 -8.49
N THR A 163 2.27 -24.86 -8.70
CA THR A 163 1.88 -25.92 -7.75
C THR A 163 3.05 -26.83 -7.47
N GLY A 164 3.33 -27.07 -6.17
CA GLY A 164 4.32 -28.03 -5.72
C GLY A 164 3.82 -29.46 -5.81
N GLY A 165 4.62 -30.34 -6.40
CA GLY A 165 4.24 -31.72 -6.66
C GLY A 165 4.19 -32.61 -5.41
N THR A 166 4.89 -32.25 -4.34
CA THR A 166 4.95 -33.02 -3.08
C THR A 166 4.20 -32.32 -1.96
N SER A 167 4.44 -31.01 -1.80
CA SER A 167 3.82 -30.21 -0.73
C SER A 167 2.34 -29.87 -1.02
N GLY A 168 1.93 -29.88 -2.29
CA GLY A 168 0.65 -29.34 -2.71
C GLY A 168 0.54 -27.81 -2.54
N ALA A 169 1.65 -27.15 -2.21
CA ALA A 169 1.70 -25.70 -2.08
C ALA A 169 1.33 -25.04 -3.40
N THR A 170 0.52 -24.00 -3.32
CA THR A 170 0.13 -23.21 -4.48
C THR A 170 0.39 -21.73 -4.23
N THR A 171 0.90 -21.04 -5.24
CA THR A 171 1.09 -19.58 -5.21
C THR A 171 1.11 -19.00 -6.60
N THR A 172 1.05 -17.68 -6.69
CA THR A 172 1.14 -16.95 -7.97
C THR A 172 2.52 -16.31 -8.12
N ILE A 173 3.11 -16.43 -9.30
CA ILE A 173 4.32 -15.70 -9.67
C ILE A 173 3.96 -14.23 -9.84
N SER A 174 4.53 -13.34 -9.03
CA SER A 174 4.30 -11.90 -9.15
C SER A 174 5.18 -11.26 -10.21
N SER A 175 6.44 -11.71 -10.31
CA SER A 175 7.42 -11.29 -11.33
C SER A 175 8.51 -12.34 -11.49
N ILE A 176 9.27 -12.23 -12.57
CA ILE A 176 10.36 -13.15 -12.87
C ILE A 176 11.65 -12.34 -12.90
N THR A 177 12.51 -12.55 -11.92
CA THR A 177 13.81 -11.86 -11.81
C THR A 177 14.85 -12.50 -12.74
N SER A 178 14.81 -13.83 -12.87
CA SER A 178 15.63 -14.59 -13.83
C SER A 178 14.96 -15.92 -14.18
N ALA A 179 15.53 -16.67 -15.12
CA ALA A 179 15.02 -18.00 -15.45
C ALA A 179 14.98 -18.98 -14.27
N THR A 180 15.77 -18.72 -13.23
CA THR A 180 15.88 -19.56 -12.02
C THR A 180 15.43 -18.88 -10.74
N VAL A 181 14.98 -17.63 -10.80
CA VAL A 181 14.52 -16.86 -9.62
C VAL A 181 13.15 -16.27 -9.92
N LEU A 182 12.16 -16.76 -9.23
CA LEU A 182 10.76 -16.37 -9.33
C LEU A 182 10.35 -15.59 -8.10
N ASP A 183 9.82 -14.40 -8.27
CA ASP A 183 9.19 -13.66 -7.19
C ASP A 183 7.76 -14.16 -7.06
N ILE A 184 7.42 -14.72 -5.92
CA ILE A 184 6.10 -15.32 -5.66
C ILE A 184 5.38 -14.57 -4.55
N ILE A 185 4.06 -14.65 -4.56
CA ILE A 185 3.23 -14.27 -3.42
C ILE A 185 3.42 -15.35 -2.35
N ILE A 186 3.40 -14.96 -1.07
CA ILE A 186 3.57 -15.90 0.05
C ILE A 186 2.55 -17.04 -0.05
N PRO A 187 2.99 -18.29 -0.20
CA PRO A 187 2.07 -19.42 -0.27
C PRO A 187 1.43 -19.69 1.10
N SER A 188 0.25 -20.28 1.10
CA SER A 188 -0.42 -20.74 2.34
C SER A 188 0.32 -21.90 3.00
N THR A 189 1.00 -22.72 2.20
CA THR A 189 1.83 -23.86 2.62
C THR A 189 3.20 -23.71 1.96
N ASP A 190 4.27 -23.95 2.70
CA ASP A 190 5.63 -23.81 2.19
C ASP A 190 5.97 -24.90 1.18
N PHE A 191 6.74 -24.52 0.16
CA PHE A 191 7.32 -25.49 -0.79
C PHE A 191 8.41 -26.30 -0.13
N THR A 192 8.50 -27.58 -0.53
CA THR A 192 9.54 -28.47 -0.06
C THR A 192 10.77 -28.37 -0.97
N VAL A 193 11.95 -28.19 -0.39
CA VAL A 193 13.22 -28.17 -1.15
C VAL A 193 13.39 -29.53 -1.85
N GLY A 194 13.71 -29.52 -3.12
CA GLY A 194 13.86 -30.70 -3.97
C GLY A 194 12.57 -31.14 -4.70
N GLU A 195 11.42 -30.53 -4.40
CA GLU A 195 10.20 -30.85 -5.15
C GLU A 195 10.15 -30.15 -6.52
N THR A 196 9.38 -30.74 -7.42
CA THR A 196 9.12 -30.14 -8.73
C THR A 196 7.88 -29.24 -8.64
N ILE A 197 8.02 -27.99 -9.06
CA ILE A 197 6.89 -27.09 -9.28
C ILE A 197 6.46 -27.10 -10.74
N THR A 198 5.17 -26.85 -10.98
CA THR A 198 4.60 -26.79 -12.33
C THR A 198 3.75 -25.52 -12.48
N GLY A 199 4.00 -24.75 -13.56
CA GLY A 199 3.20 -23.60 -13.95
C GLY A 199 1.88 -24.00 -14.58
N SER A 200 0.79 -23.40 -14.13
CA SER A 200 -0.57 -23.77 -14.57
C SER A 200 -0.88 -23.37 -16.02
N THR A 201 -0.26 -22.30 -16.51
CA THR A 201 -0.51 -21.74 -17.84
C THR A 201 0.60 -22.10 -18.82
N SER A 202 1.85 -21.97 -18.38
CA SER A 202 3.02 -22.26 -19.22
C SER A 202 3.33 -23.74 -19.36
N GLY A 203 2.91 -24.56 -18.40
CA GLY A 203 3.36 -25.94 -18.25
C GLY A 203 4.85 -26.06 -17.91
N ALA A 204 5.52 -24.94 -17.61
CA ALA A 204 6.93 -24.95 -17.23
C ALA A 204 7.11 -25.68 -15.90
N THR A 205 8.24 -26.39 -15.78
CA THR A 205 8.59 -27.11 -14.55
C THR A 205 9.95 -26.67 -14.05
N GLY A 206 10.16 -26.76 -12.74
CA GLY A 206 11.46 -26.48 -12.11
C GLY A 206 11.56 -27.17 -10.76
N THR A 207 12.77 -27.49 -10.32
CA THR A 207 13.01 -28.10 -9.02
C THR A 207 13.32 -27.01 -8.00
N VAL A 208 12.63 -26.97 -6.88
CA VAL A 208 12.85 -26.01 -5.79
C VAL A 208 14.23 -26.24 -5.15
N VAL A 209 15.06 -25.20 -5.18
CA VAL A 209 16.38 -25.20 -4.55
C VAL A 209 16.32 -24.54 -3.19
N SER A 210 15.70 -23.38 -3.11
CA SER A 210 15.51 -22.62 -1.88
C SER A 210 14.32 -21.69 -1.99
N THR A 211 13.70 -21.43 -0.87
CA THR A 211 12.79 -20.29 -0.66
C THR A 211 13.55 -19.26 0.15
N SER A 212 13.56 -17.99 -0.28
CA SER A 212 14.12 -16.94 0.55
C SER A 212 13.26 -16.80 1.82
N ALA A 213 13.91 -16.44 2.92
CA ALA A 213 13.15 -16.00 4.08
C ALA A 213 12.39 -14.71 3.73
N ASP A 214 11.18 -14.57 4.28
CA ASP A 214 10.46 -13.29 4.23
C ASP A 214 11.28 -12.21 4.93
N THR A 215 11.83 -11.29 4.15
CA THR A 215 12.57 -10.14 4.65
C THR A 215 11.83 -8.83 4.42
N THR A 216 10.63 -8.91 3.79
CA THR A 216 9.86 -7.73 3.44
C THR A 216 9.26 -7.12 4.70
N LEU A 217 9.56 -5.85 4.90
CA LEU A 217 9.00 -5.04 5.96
C LEU A 217 8.22 -3.89 5.35
N THR A 218 7.09 -3.56 5.94
CA THR A 218 6.39 -2.31 5.67
C THR A 218 6.73 -1.30 6.76
N TYR A 219 6.48 -0.02 6.49
CA TYR A 219 6.70 1.02 7.50
C TYR A 219 5.98 0.71 8.82
N LEU A 220 4.76 0.20 8.76
CA LEU A 220 3.98 -0.15 9.96
C LEU A 220 4.56 -1.36 10.68
N SER A 221 4.97 -2.39 9.96
CA SER A 221 5.52 -3.60 10.57
C SER A 221 6.89 -3.37 11.22
N GLU A 222 7.63 -2.35 10.76
CA GLU A 222 8.93 -1.96 11.31
C GLU A 222 8.78 -0.97 12.47
N ASN A 223 7.98 0.09 12.30
CA ASN A 223 7.90 1.20 13.23
C ASN A 223 6.73 1.08 14.23
N ALA A 224 5.71 0.28 13.91
CA ALA A 224 4.54 0.07 14.76
C ALA A 224 4.15 -1.41 14.90
N PRO A 225 5.11 -2.33 15.19
CA PRO A 225 4.87 -3.77 15.20
C PRO A 225 3.81 -4.19 16.23
N ASN A 226 3.80 -3.56 17.41
CA ASN A 226 2.79 -3.87 18.44
C ASN A 226 1.39 -3.44 18.01
N THR A 227 1.27 -2.32 17.30
CA THR A 227 -0.02 -1.85 16.77
C THR A 227 -0.54 -2.84 15.71
N MET A 228 0.35 -3.32 14.83
CA MET A 228 0.00 -4.36 13.87
C MET A 228 -0.46 -5.66 14.55
N LEU A 229 0.30 -6.15 15.53
CA LEU A 229 -0.01 -7.39 16.24
C LEU A 229 -1.34 -7.30 16.99
N TYR A 230 -1.52 -6.27 17.82
CA TYR A 230 -2.75 -6.13 18.62
C TYR A 230 -3.99 -5.86 17.75
N GLY A 231 -3.85 -5.11 16.68
CA GLY A 231 -4.93 -4.93 15.72
C GLY A 231 -5.35 -6.26 15.07
N CYS A 232 -4.38 -7.06 14.61
CA CYS A 232 -4.66 -8.39 14.05
C CYS A 232 -5.29 -9.34 15.08
N LEU A 233 -4.90 -9.26 16.36
CA LEU A 233 -5.50 -10.06 17.42
C LEU A 233 -6.95 -9.67 17.68
N VAL A 234 -7.31 -8.39 17.62
CA VAL A 234 -8.71 -7.94 17.72
C VAL A 234 -9.55 -8.56 16.61
N GLU A 235 -9.07 -8.51 15.37
CA GLU A 235 -9.77 -9.10 14.22
C GLU A 235 -9.87 -10.64 14.35
N ALA A 236 -8.79 -11.29 14.78
CA ALA A 236 -8.73 -12.74 14.99
C ALA A 236 -9.73 -13.20 16.06
N TYR A 237 -9.77 -12.54 17.22
CA TYR A 237 -10.73 -12.88 18.28
C TYR A 237 -12.17 -12.56 17.86
N THR A 238 -12.39 -11.52 17.06
CA THR A 238 -13.71 -11.24 16.48
C THR A 238 -14.14 -12.36 15.54
N PHE A 239 -13.25 -12.86 14.70
CA PHE A 239 -13.51 -13.99 13.81
C PHE A 239 -13.86 -15.28 14.57
N MET A 240 -13.07 -15.59 15.60
CA MET A 240 -13.29 -16.79 16.44
C MET A 240 -14.51 -16.67 17.38
N LYS A 241 -15.18 -15.51 17.45
CA LYS A 241 -16.19 -15.21 18.47
C LYS A 241 -15.66 -15.45 19.88
N GLY A 242 -14.41 -15.03 20.10
CA GLY A 242 -13.68 -15.22 21.35
C GLY A 242 -14.29 -14.48 22.53
N GLU A 243 -13.70 -14.70 23.70
CA GLU A 243 -14.17 -14.08 24.95
C GLU A 243 -14.05 -12.55 24.89
N LYS A 244 -15.09 -11.88 25.36
CA LYS A 244 -15.17 -10.41 25.33
C LYS A 244 -14.02 -9.75 26.09
N ASP A 245 -13.62 -10.31 27.22
CA ASP A 245 -12.55 -9.76 28.06
C ASP A 245 -11.21 -9.73 27.33
N MET A 246 -10.93 -10.76 26.52
CA MET A 246 -9.73 -10.81 25.69
C MET A 246 -9.80 -9.82 24.52
N MET A 247 -10.96 -9.67 23.91
CA MET A 247 -11.18 -8.66 22.85
C MET A 247 -11.00 -7.24 23.40
N ASP A 248 -11.56 -6.95 24.57
CA ASP A 248 -11.43 -5.64 25.22
C ASP A 248 -9.97 -5.36 25.62
N LEU A 249 -9.24 -6.36 26.11
CA LEU A 249 -7.81 -6.27 26.42
C LEU A 249 -6.98 -5.91 25.20
N TYR A 250 -7.14 -6.67 24.09
CA TYR A 250 -6.35 -6.42 22.86
C TYR A 250 -6.76 -5.10 22.20
N ASN A 251 -8.04 -4.75 22.21
CA ASN A 251 -8.49 -3.47 21.69
C ASN A 251 -7.93 -2.30 22.52
N GLY A 252 -7.88 -2.41 23.84
CA GLY A 252 -7.24 -1.42 24.70
C GLY A 252 -5.76 -1.23 24.38
N ARG A 253 -5.00 -2.32 24.23
CA ARG A 253 -3.58 -2.30 23.82
C ARG A 253 -3.38 -1.75 22.41
N PHE A 254 -4.29 -2.06 21.48
CA PHE A 254 -4.28 -1.52 20.14
C PHE A 254 -4.43 0.00 20.16
N ILE A 255 -5.43 0.52 20.87
CA ILE A 255 -5.70 1.97 20.98
C ILE A 255 -4.52 2.68 21.65
N GLU A 256 -3.94 2.13 22.71
CA GLU A 256 -2.76 2.69 23.37
C GLU A 256 -1.55 2.75 22.41
N SER A 257 -1.28 1.67 21.70
CA SER A 257 -0.16 1.63 20.74
C SER A 257 -0.40 2.54 19.54
N LEU A 258 -1.63 2.67 19.08
CA LEU A 258 -2.03 3.58 18.00
C LEU A 258 -1.85 5.05 18.41
N GLY A 259 -2.17 5.38 19.67
CA GLY A 259 -1.90 6.70 20.24
C GLY A 259 -0.43 7.09 20.15
N ARG A 260 0.48 6.17 20.47
CA ARG A 260 1.93 6.41 20.33
C ARG A 260 2.38 6.64 18.89
N VAL A 261 1.78 5.93 17.92
CA VAL A 261 2.05 6.15 16.50
C VAL A 261 1.57 7.54 16.06
N LYS A 262 0.42 7.98 16.57
CA LYS A 262 -0.12 9.31 16.34
C LYS A 262 0.78 10.40 16.92
N ASP A 263 1.20 10.24 18.18
CA ASP A 263 2.13 11.17 18.84
C ASP A 263 3.45 11.29 18.07
N LEU A 264 3.96 10.18 17.51
CA LEU A 264 5.17 10.18 16.71
C LEU A 264 4.98 10.95 15.39
N ALA A 265 3.82 10.85 14.76
CA ALA A 265 3.47 11.59 13.55
C ALA A 265 3.39 13.10 13.83
N GLU A 266 2.69 13.48 14.89
CA GLU A 266 2.54 14.89 15.31
C GLU A 266 3.87 15.50 15.79
N ALA A 267 4.73 14.73 16.46
CA ALA A 267 6.04 15.21 16.90
C ALA A 267 6.96 15.57 15.74
N ARG A 268 6.89 14.86 14.62
CA ARG A 268 7.64 15.17 13.41
C ARG A 268 7.14 16.45 12.74
N GLU A 269 5.83 16.66 12.67
CA GLU A 269 5.25 17.90 12.15
C GLU A 269 5.71 19.14 12.96
N ASN A 270 5.69 19.03 14.28
CA ASN A 270 6.12 20.11 15.17
C ASN A 270 7.62 20.40 15.08
N ALA A 271 8.46 19.39 14.87
CA ALA A 271 9.90 19.57 14.72
C ALA A 271 10.26 20.37 13.46
N ASP A 272 9.50 20.23 12.39
CA ASP A 272 9.71 20.96 11.14
C ASP A 272 9.28 22.43 11.26
N ALA A 273 8.18 22.71 11.93
CA ALA A 273 7.72 24.08 12.24
C ALA A 273 8.71 24.83 13.14
N TYR A 274 9.37 24.16 14.08
CA TYR A 274 10.38 24.75 14.96
C TYR A 274 11.69 25.07 14.22
N ARG A 275 12.09 24.23 13.27
CA ARG A 275 13.28 24.46 12.43
C ARG A 275 13.13 25.63 11.48
N GLN A 276 11.91 25.97 11.08
CA GLN A 276 11.62 27.10 10.18
C GLN A 276 11.48 28.44 10.93
N GLY A 277 11.66 28.48 12.25
CA GLY A 277 11.55 29.68 13.05
C GLY A 277 10.14 30.28 13.09
N LEU A 278 9.14 29.54 12.67
CA LEU A 278 7.75 29.96 12.76
C LEU A 278 7.21 29.64 14.17
N PRO A 279 6.52 30.59 14.83
CA PRO A 279 5.92 30.30 16.12
C PRO A 279 4.86 29.23 15.96
N SER A 280 4.96 28.14 16.76
CA SER A 280 3.95 27.11 16.79
C SER A 280 2.61 27.74 17.19
N ARG A 281 1.61 27.73 16.30
CA ARG A 281 0.25 28.08 16.68
C ARG A 281 -0.29 26.97 17.56
N ALA A 282 -0.56 27.28 18.81
CA ALA A 282 -1.35 26.41 19.66
C ALA A 282 -2.69 26.15 18.96
N ARG A 283 -2.99 24.90 18.65
CA ARG A 283 -4.33 24.52 18.21
C ARG A 283 -5.27 24.69 19.39
N THR A 284 -6.19 25.64 19.25
CA THR A 284 -7.36 25.77 20.16
C THR A 284 -8.41 24.77 19.76
#